data_5e0ea3b06fba2a2d48cbf32c51567715
#
_entry.id   5e0ea3b06fba2a2d48cbf32c51567715
#
_cell.length_a   1.000
_cell.length_b   1.000
_cell.length_c   1.000
_cell.angle_alpha   90.00
_cell.angle_beta   90.00
_cell.angle_gamma   90.00
#
_symmetry.space_group_name_H-M   'P 1'
#
loop_
_entity.id
_entity.type
_entity.pdbx_description
1 polymer ?
#
loop_
_entity_poly.entity_id
_entity_poly.type
_entity_poly.pdbx_seq_one_letter_code
_entity_poly.pdbx_strand_id
1 'polypeptide(L)'
;MLWATSNHICGKRLKSVIPEYIRLLERDNIFTFSTTQKKQLITISPATIDRVLQPIRAQIALKGRSLTKPGTLLKHQIPIRTFSDWDDDRPGFFELDGVCFCGDSPKGDWVYGLDFTDVATGWVSLEAVWGKGQFGIHDATDRVRLRLFFRLLGIDSDNGGEFINAIMLRYAQLHSITFTRTRSGKKNDNCYVEQKNYTVLRTFVGYERYDTKEQLAIMKELLICVELFVNFFQASAKLVEKHRNGATVTKHHDKPLTPYQRLCRSGILSKEQGQKLHELYSLQNPYTLKKKIEELQTKLRRTIKSTI
;
A
#
# COMPACT_ATOMS: atom_id res chain seq x y z
N MET A 1 -14.36 17.50 5.92
CA MET A 1 -14.70 16.50 4.90
C MET A 1 -13.48 16.03 4.11
N LEU A 2 -12.82 16.84 3.24
CA LEU A 2 -11.70 16.39 2.37
C LEU A 2 -10.58 15.63 3.09
N TRP A 3 -10.18 16.07 4.27
CA TRP A 3 -9.15 15.41 5.07
C TRP A 3 -9.59 14.03 5.59
N ALA A 4 -10.82 13.89 6.05
CA ALA A 4 -11.38 12.59 6.45
C ALA A 4 -11.50 11.64 5.24
N THR A 5 -12.01 12.15 4.10
CA THR A 5 -12.07 11.41 2.85
C THR A 5 -10.69 10.90 2.40
N SER A 6 -9.61 11.67 2.63
CA SER A 6 -8.25 11.29 2.29
C SER A 6 -7.59 10.30 3.27
N ASN A 7 -8.32 9.80 4.26
CA ASN A 7 -7.78 8.98 5.35
C ASN A 7 -6.69 9.69 6.16
N HIS A 8 -6.92 10.96 6.48
CA HIS A 8 -6.12 11.78 7.40
C HIS A 8 -4.64 12.00 6.99
N ILE A 9 -4.34 12.05 5.70
CA ILE A 9 -2.98 12.34 5.21
C ILE A 9 -2.50 13.73 5.63
N CYS A 10 -1.16 13.95 5.64
CA CYS A 10 -0.57 15.24 5.99
C CYS A 10 -0.88 16.34 4.97
N GLY A 11 -0.76 17.60 5.37
CA GLY A 11 -1.11 18.76 4.57
C GLY A 11 -0.40 18.83 3.22
N LYS A 12 0.89 18.42 3.14
CA LYS A 12 1.65 18.38 1.89
C LYS A 12 1.05 17.40 0.87
N ARG A 13 0.62 16.22 1.32
CA ARG A 13 -0.01 15.19 0.49
C ARG A 13 -1.46 15.58 0.16
N LEU A 14 -2.21 16.07 1.14
CA LEU A 14 -3.59 16.51 0.94
C LEU A 14 -3.67 17.63 -0.09
N LYS A 15 -2.80 18.64 0.02
CA LYS A 15 -2.76 19.77 -0.91
C LYS A 15 -2.64 19.35 -2.37
N SER A 16 -1.89 18.29 -2.66
CA SER A 16 -1.69 17.81 -4.04
C SER A 16 -2.94 17.15 -4.65
N VAL A 17 -3.85 16.62 -3.84
CA VAL A 17 -5.06 15.92 -4.30
C VAL A 17 -6.34 16.74 -4.15
N ILE A 18 -6.32 17.89 -3.46
CA ILE A 18 -7.49 18.76 -3.27
C ILE A 18 -8.22 19.09 -4.58
N PRO A 19 -7.53 19.52 -5.67
CA PRO A 19 -8.22 19.87 -6.91
C PRO A 19 -9.01 18.69 -7.48
N GLU A 20 -8.42 17.51 -7.45
CA GLU A 20 -9.03 16.29 -7.94
C GLU A 20 -10.21 15.83 -7.07
N TYR A 21 -10.09 15.94 -5.76
CA TYR A 21 -11.17 15.61 -4.83
C TYR A 21 -12.38 16.55 -5.03
N ILE A 22 -12.15 17.85 -5.19
CA ILE A 22 -13.22 18.80 -5.50
C ILE A 22 -13.94 18.38 -6.78
N ARG A 23 -13.19 18.13 -7.86
CA ARG A 23 -13.74 17.73 -9.16
C ARG A 23 -14.60 16.46 -9.07
N LEU A 24 -14.12 15.42 -8.39
CA LEU A 24 -14.83 14.13 -8.28
C LEU A 24 -16.06 14.21 -7.37
N LEU A 25 -15.99 14.96 -6.27
CA LEU A 25 -17.12 15.14 -5.36
C LEU A 25 -18.26 15.93 -6.03
N GLU A 26 -17.92 16.90 -6.88
CA GLU A 26 -18.93 17.65 -7.66
C GLU A 26 -19.46 16.83 -8.84
N ARG A 27 -18.62 16.08 -9.54
CA ARG A 27 -19.04 15.18 -10.63
C ARG A 27 -20.18 14.26 -10.19
N ASP A 28 -20.05 13.70 -9.00
CA ASP A 28 -20.98 12.68 -8.49
C ASP A 28 -22.04 13.28 -7.55
N ASN A 29 -22.20 14.62 -7.54
CA ASN A 29 -23.17 15.35 -6.73
C ASN A 29 -23.10 15.03 -5.22
N ILE A 30 -21.93 14.65 -4.71
CA ILE A 30 -21.72 14.35 -3.28
C ILE A 30 -21.62 15.63 -2.47
N PHE A 31 -20.96 16.65 -3.02
CA PHE A 31 -20.80 17.95 -2.39
C PHE A 31 -20.52 19.04 -3.45
N THR A 32 -21.13 20.19 -3.27
CA THR A 32 -20.92 21.37 -4.12
C THR A 32 -20.16 22.44 -3.36
N PHE A 33 -19.03 22.88 -3.90
CA PHE A 33 -18.22 23.93 -3.31
C PHE A 33 -18.55 25.30 -3.92
N SER A 34 -18.73 26.32 -3.08
CA SER A 34 -18.83 27.70 -3.58
C SER A 34 -17.51 28.14 -4.23
N THR A 35 -17.55 29.14 -5.10
CA THR A 35 -16.36 29.71 -5.75
C THR A 35 -15.31 30.16 -4.72
N THR A 36 -15.75 30.76 -3.62
CA THR A 36 -14.89 31.20 -2.53
C THR A 36 -14.21 30.02 -1.85
N GLN A 37 -14.95 28.94 -1.52
CA GLN A 37 -14.38 27.72 -0.94
C GLN A 37 -13.36 27.07 -1.85
N LYS A 38 -13.64 26.95 -3.15
CA LYS A 38 -12.69 26.40 -4.14
C LYS A 38 -11.40 27.21 -4.15
N LYS A 39 -11.52 28.55 -4.23
CA LYS A 39 -10.35 29.44 -4.22
C LYS A 39 -9.51 29.26 -2.95
N GLN A 40 -10.14 29.24 -1.78
CA GLN A 40 -9.45 29.04 -0.50
C GLN A 40 -8.77 27.67 -0.42
N LEU A 41 -9.45 26.59 -0.80
CA LEU A 41 -8.90 25.24 -0.78
C LEU A 41 -7.73 25.04 -1.77
N ILE A 42 -7.80 25.69 -2.94
CA ILE A 42 -6.76 25.62 -3.96
C ILE A 42 -5.56 26.49 -3.59
N THR A 43 -5.73 27.55 -2.79
CA THR A 43 -4.63 28.46 -2.42
C THR A 43 -4.01 28.17 -1.05
N ILE A 44 -4.72 27.45 -0.15
CA ILE A 44 -4.24 27.15 1.21
C ILE A 44 -2.86 26.47 1.19
N SER A 45 -1.95 26.87 2.08
CA SER A 45 -0.63 26.27 2.17
C SER A 45 -0.69 24.92 2.93
N PRO A 46 0.24 23.96 2.62
CA PRO A 46 0.36 22.72 3.38
C PRO A 46 0.54 22.94 4.89
N ALA A 47 1.34 23.92 5.27
CA ALA A 47 1.59 24.25 6.67
C ALA A 47 0.33 24.75 7.38
N THR A 48 -0.50 25.54 6.68
CA THR A 48 -1.80 26.00 7.22
C THR A 48 -2.76 24.83 7.40
N ILE A 49 -2.81 23.89 6.43
CA ILE A 49 -3.61 22.67 6.56
C ILE A 49 -3.19 21.89 7.81
N ASP A 50 -1.87 21.63 7.98
CA ASP A 50 -1.37 20.87 9.12
C ASP A 50 -1.67 21.57 10.46
N ARG A 51 -1.51 22.89 10.53
CA ARG A 51 -1.81 23.69 11.74
C ARG A 51 -3.29 23.63 12.13
N VAL A 52 -4.19 23.79 11.17
CA VAL A 52 -5.65 23.74 11.41
C VAL A 52 -6.09 22.35 11.85
N LEU A 53 -5.48 21.29 11.33
CA LEU A 53 -5.86 19.91 11.61
C LEU A 53 -5.14 19.31 12.83
N GLN A 54 -4.14 19.97 13.38
CA GLN A 54 -3.34 19.48 14.52
C GLN A 54 -4.19 19.06 15.73
N PRO A 55 -5.19 19.81 16.20
CA PRO A 55 -5.98 19.43 17.38
C PRO A 55 -6.77 18.14 17.17
N ILE A 56 -7.28 17.93 15.95
CA ILE A 56 -8.08 16.73 15.62
C ILE A 56 -7.17 15.51 15.41
N ARG A 57 -5.99 15.72 14.83
CA ARG A 57 -5.03 14.64 14.55
C ARG A 57 -4.53 13.94 15.81
N ALA A 58 -4.35 14.68 16.90
CA ALA A 58 -3.92 14.14 18.18
C ALA A 58 -4.88 13.10 18.78
N GLN A 59 -6.15 13.11 18.37
CA GLN A 59 -7.20 12.21 18.87
C GLN A 59 -7.29 10.88 18.11
N ILE A 60 -6.60 10.74 16.95
CA ILE A 60 -6.80 9.62 16.00
C ILE A 60 -5.64 8.61 16.00
N ALA A 61 -4.65 8.72 16.89
CA ALA A 61 -3.45 7.87 16.87
C ALA A 61 -3.76 6.39 17.17
N LEU A 62 -3.35 5.49 16.26
CA LEU A 62 -3.43 4.03 16.42
C LEU A 62 -2.34 3.53 17.40
N LYS A 63 -2.70 2.59 18.29
CA LYS A 63 -1.78 1.91 19.21
C LYS A 63 -1.77 0.41 18.89
N GLY A 64 -0.58 -0.21 18.81
CA GLY A 64 -0.41 -1.64 18.60
C GLY A 64 1.05 -2.06 18.43
N ARG A 65 1.34 -3.37 18.52
CA ARG A 65 2.68 -3.97 18.32
C ARG A 65 2.63 -5.12 17.33
N SER A 66 3.71 -5.29 16.54
CA SER A 66 3.90 -6.44 15.65
C SER A 66 4.75 -7.51 16.33
N LEU A 67 4.39 -8.81 16.14
CA LEU A 67 5.04 -9.98 16.75
C LEU A 67 5.51 -10.94 15.64
N THR A 68 6.66 -10.67 14.99
CA THR A 68 7.22 -11.59 13.95
C THR A 68 8.71 -11.86 14.14
N LYS A 69 9.15 -13.09 13.79
CA LYS A 69 10.56 -13.53 13.77
C LYS A 69 10.97 -13.98 12.37
N PRO A 70 12.23 -13.73 11.90
CA PRO A 70 12.74 -14.13 10.58
C PRO A 70 12.93 -15.65 10.43
N GLY A 71 12.68 -16.19 9.21
CA GLY A 71 12.96 -17.57 8.82
C GLY A 71 14.42 -17.80 8.37
N THR A 72 14.83 -19.08 8.24
CA THR A 72 16.23 -19.44 7.96
C THR A 72 16.44 -20.35 6.73
N LEU A 73 15.38 -20.80 6.05
CA LEU A 73 15.45 -21.78 4.95
C LEU A 73 15.85 -21.15 3.60
N LEU A 74 16.67 -21.87 2.81
CA LEU A 74 17.03 -21.57 1.39
C LEU A 74 17.73 -20.22 1.10
N LYS A 75 18.29 -19.54 2.09
CA LYS A 75 18.98 -18.24 1.93
C LYS A 75 20.13 -18.25 0.91
N HIS A 76 20.73 -19.40 0.62
CA HIS A 76 21.87 -19.51 -0.28
C HIS A 76 21.50 -19.62 -1.77
N GLN A 77 20.24 -19.90 -2.10
CA GLN A 77 19.78 -20.11 -3.49
C GLN A 77 19.12 -18.86 -4.10
N ILE A 78 18.71 -17.91 -3.27
CA ILE A 78 18.07 -16.67 -3.72
C ILE A 78 19.06 -15.53 -3.53
N PRO A 79 19.42 -14.80 -4.61
CA PRO A 79 20.40 -13.72 -4.53
C PRO A 79 19.91 -12.59 -3.61
N ILE A 80 20.86 -11.96 -2.93
CA ILE A 80 20.58 -10.72 -2.19
C ILE A 80 20.41 -9.61 -3.21
N ARG A 81 19.37 -8.80 -3.06
CA ARG A 81 19.17 -7.59 -3.87
C ARG A 81 20.37 -6.67 -3.70
N THR A 82 20.99 -6.33 -4.83
CA THR A 82 21.96 -5.24 -4.92
C THR A 82 21.34 -4.12 -5.76
N PHE A 83 21.80 -2.88 -5.55
CA PHE A 83 21.31 -1.73 -6.34
C PHE A 83 21.56 -1.86 -7.85
N SER A 84 22.42 -2.80 -8.27
CA SER A 84 22.72 -3.08 -9.68
C SER A 84 21.71 -4.01 -10.35
N ASP A 85 20.90 -4.75 -9.58
CA ASP A 85 20.04 -5.82 -10.11
C ASP A 85 18.62 -5.34 -10.42
N TRP A 86 18.28 -4.14 -9.95
CA TRP A 86 16.96 -3.56 -10.08
C TRP A 86 17.02 -2.17 -10.69
N ASP A 87 16.13 -1.93 -11.64
CA ASP A 87 15.83 -0.60 -12.16
C ASP A 87 14.70 0.01 -11.30
N ASP A 88 15.07 0.73 -10.25
CA ASP A 88 14.14 1.35 -9.30
C ASP A 88 13.25 2.42 -9.94
N ASP A 89 13.57 2.86 -11.16
CA ASP A 89 12.80 3.84 -11.91
C ASP A 89 11.80 3.20 -12.88
N ARG A 90 11.94 1.89 -13.13
CA ARG A 90 11.06 1.15 -14.04
C ARG A 90 9.96 0.43 -13.27
N PRO A 91 8.66 0.68 -13.58
CA PRO A 91 7.56 -0.08 -12.99
C PRO A 91 7.64 -1.59 -13.31
N GLY A 92 7.32 -2.42 -12.31
CA GLY A 92 7.33 -3.87 -12.42
C GLY A 92 8.18 -4.58 -11.38
N PHE A 93 8.97 -3.85 -10.61
CA PHE A 93 9.76 -4.40 -9.51
C PHE A 93 9.07 -4.11 -8.18
N PHE A 94 8.67 -5.18 -7.48
CA PHE A 94 7.86 -5.11 -6.27
C PHE A 94 8.64 -5.57 -5.04
N GLU A 95 8.57 -4.79 -3.97
CA GLU A 95 8.85 -5.28 -2.63
C GLU A 95 7.61 -6.02 -2.11
N LEU A 96 7.80 -7.23 -1.58
CA LEU A 96 6.76 -8.09 -1.01
C LEU A 96 7.00 -8.29 0.48
N ASP A 97 6.01 -8.00 1.27
CA ASP A 97 6.02 -8.27 2.72
C ASP A 97 4.62 -8.69 3.19
N GLY A 98 4.54 -9.18 4.42
CA GLY A 98 3.32 -9.69 4.96
C GLY A 98 3.06 -9.28 6.40
N VAL A 99 1.78 -9.10 6.70
CA VAL A 99 1.28 -8.68 8.01
C VAL A 99 0.43 -9.78 8.64
N CYS A 100 0.86 -10.27 9.81
CA CYS A 100 0.08 -11.20 10.61
C CYS A 100 -1.06 -10.48 11.31
N PHE A 101 -2.29 -10.94 11.11
CA PHE A 101 -3.45 -10.50 11.88
C PHE A 101 -3.77 -11.54 12.98
N CYS A 102 -2.80 -11.75 13.85
CA CYS A 102 -2.85 -12.75 14.93
C CYS A 102 -3.17 -12.15 16.33
N GLY A 103 -3.42 -10.83 16.42
CA GLY A 103 -3.59 -10.16 17.69
C GLY A 103 -2.36 -10.35 18.60
N ASP A 104 -2.60 -10.61 19.88
CA ASP A 104 -1.54 -10.78 20.89
C ASP A 104 -0.92 -12.18 20.92
N SER A 105 -1.41 -13.13 20.09
CA SER A 105 -0.92 -14.51 20.09
C SER A 105 -0.71 -15.04 18.66
N PRO A 106 0.52 -15.49 18.32
CA PRO A 106 0.80 -16.11 17.02
C PRO A 106 0.36 -17.58 16.95
N LYS A 107 -0.26 -18.15 17.99
CA LYS A 107 -0.70 -19.55 18.04
C LYS A 107 -1.97 -19.75 17.20
N GLY A 108 -2.09 -20.93 16.58
CA GLY A 108 -3.23 -21.32 15.75
C GLY A 108 -3.26 -20.62 14.38
N ASP A 109 -4.39 -20.72 13.71
CA ASP A 109 -4.60 -20.13 12.39
C ASP A 109 -5.06 -18.67 12.50
N TRP A 110 -4.74 -17.89 11.49
CA TRP A 110 -5.14 -16.48 11.37
C TRP A 110 -4.96 -15.99 9.93
N VAL A 111 -5.56 -14.85 9.63
CA VAL A 111 -5.44 -14.22 8.32
C VAL A 111 -4.09 -13.52 8.18
N TYR A 112 -3.43 -13.74 7.05
CA TYR A 112 -2.18 -13.11 6.67
C TYR A 112 -2.43 -12.15 5.51
N GLY A 113 -2.10 -10.88 5.70
CA GLY A 113 -2.19 -9.84 4.66
C GLY A 113 -0.87 -9.75 3.93
N LEU A 114 -0.93 -9.67 2.60
CA LEU A 114 0.23 -9.49 1.73
C LEU A 114 0.18 -8.10 1.08
N ASP A 115 1.30 -7.41 1.09
CA ASP A 115 1.52 -6.13 0.42
C ASP A 115 2.60 -6.31 -0.65
N PHE A 116 2.23 -6.04 -1.89
CA PHE A 116 3.13 -5.94 -3.03
C PHE A 116 3.21 -4.46 -3.38
N THR A 117 4.35 -3.82 -3.14
CA THR A 117 4.56 -2.41 -3.46
C THR A 117 5.58 -2.25 -4.58
N ASP A 118 5.15 -1.70 -5.72
CA ASP A 118 6.03 -1.35 -6.84
C ASP A 118 6.96 -0.19 -6.46
N VAL A 119 8.26 -0.41 -6.61
CA VAL A 119 9.29 0.54 -6.17
C VAL A 119 9.23 1.83 -6.99
N ALA A 120 9.05 1.73 -8.30
CA ALA A 120 9.04 2.89 -9.21
C ALA A 120 7.86 3.83 -8.97
N THR A 121 6.64 3.29 -8.87
CA THR A 121 5.41 4.10 -8.83
C THR A 121 4.81 4.21 -7.43
N GLY A 122 5.14 3.28 -6.53
CA GLY A 122 4.45 3.08 -5.26
C GLY A 122 3.05 2.45 -5.44
N TRP A 123 2.78 1.85 -6.61
CA TRP A 123 1.57 1.05 -6.82
C TRP A 123 1.53 -0.10 -5.83
N VAL A 124 0.39 -0.26 -5.16
CA VAL A 124 0.19 -1.37 -4.23
C VAL A 124 -0.78 -2.39 -4.82
N SER A 125 -0.52 -3.67 -4.55
CA SER A 125 -1.48 -4.76 -4.76
C SER A 125 -1.56 -5.58 -3.49
N LEU A 126 -2.79 -5.76 -3.00
CA LEU A 126 -3.04 -6.31 -1.68
C LEU A 126 -3.78 -7.65 -1.77
N GLU A 127 -3.37 -8.60 -0.95
CA GLU A 127 -4.03 -9.91 -0.83
C GLU A 127 -4.23 -10.28 0.64
N ALA A 128 -5.21 -11.13 0.89
CA ALA A 128 -5.39 -11.81 2.16
C ALA A 128 -5.44 -13.32 1.94
N VAL A 129 -4.67 -14.06 2.74
CA VAL A 129 -4.58 -15.52 2.68
C VAL A 129 -4.77 -16.12 4.07
N TRP A 130 -5.02 -17.43 4.11
CA TRP A 130 -5.14 -18.16 5.36
C TRP A 130 -3.77 -18.65 5.82
N GLY A 131 -3.26 -18.05 6.91
CA GLY A 131 -1.94 -18.37 7.44
C GLY A 131 -0.79 -18.02 6.50
N LYS A 132 0.41 -18.51 6.83
CA LYS A 132 1.66 -18.31 6.10
C LYS A 132 2.02 -19.47 5.17
N GLY A 133 1.04 -20.20 4.70
CA GLY A 133 1.26 -21.36 3.83
C GLY A 133 1.81 -20.97 2.45
N GLN A 134 2.88 -21.63 2.02
CA GLN A 134 3.60 -21.35 0.77
C GLN A 134 2.67 -21.37 -0.47
N PHE A 135 1.73 -22.32 -0.53
CA PHE A 135 0.75 -22.39 -1.63
C PHE A 135 -0.20 -21.21 -1.65
N GLY A 136 -0.69 -20.77 -0.48
CA GLY A 136 -1.57 -19.61 -0.39
C GLY A 136 -0.90 -18.32 -0.85
N ILE A 137 0.40 -18.16 -0.54
CA ILE A 137 1.20 -17.01 -0.96
C ILE A 137 1.51 -17.08 -2.47
N HIS A 138 1.85 -18.26 -2.98
CA HIS A 138 2.02 -18.50 -4.42
C HIS A 138 0.76 -18.09 -5.20
N ASP A 139 -0.41 -18.60 -4.80
CA ASP A 139 -1.67 -18.31 -5.47
C ASP A 139 -2.04 -16.82 -5.38
N ALA A 140 -1.73 -16.18 -4.25
CA ALA A 140 -1.91 -14.74 -4.09
C ALA A 140 -1.00 -13.96 -5.04
N THR A 141 0.26 -14.37 -5.17
CA THR A 141 1.23 -13.75 -6.09
C THR A 141 0.77 -13.87 -7.54
N ASP A 142 0.23 -15.02 -7.92
CA ASP A 142 -0.28 -15.24 -9.28
C ASP A 142 -1.53 -14.38 -9.56
N ARG A 143 -2.47 -14.28 -8.60
CA ARG A 143 -3.61 -13.37 -8.71
C ARG A 143 -3.17 -11.92 -8.87
N VAL A 144 -2.15 -11.46 -8.12
CA VAL A 144 -1.57 -10.13 -8.26
C VAL A 144 -1.02 -9.96 -9.67
N ARG A 145 -0.15 -10.87 -10.13
CA ARG A 145 0.46 -10.82 -11.47
C ARG A 145 -0.57 -10.70 -12.58
N LEU A 146 -1.67 -11.48 -12.49
CA LEU A 146 -2.73 -11.52 -13.52
C LEU A 146 -3.59 -10.24 -13.58
N ARG A 147 -3.73 -9.50 -12.47
CA ARG A 147 -4.53 -8.27 -12.44
C ARG A 147 -3.73 -6.97 -12.60
N LEU A 148 -2.39 -7.05 -12.65
CA LEU A 148 -1.56 -5.88 -12.91
C LEU A 148 -1.78 -5.34 -14.33
N PHE A 149 -1.80 -4.02 -14.47
CA PHE A 149 -1.85 -3.33 -15.78
C PHE A 149 -0.50 -3.31 -16.49
N PHE A 150 0.55 -3.75 -15.84
CA PHE A 150 1.92 -3.81 -16.35
C PHE A 150 2.60 -5.10 -15.90
N ARG A 151 3.71 -5.45 -16.55
CA ARG A 151 4.39 -6.72 -16.30
C ARG A 151 5.07 -6.72 -14.93
N LEU A 152 4.88 -7.80 -14.17
CA LEU A 152 5.67 -8.12 -12.98
C LEU A 152 7.06 -8.59 -13.43
N LEU A 153 8.10 -7.80 -13.16
CA LEU A 153 9.48 -8.02 -13.59
C LEU A 153 10.35 -8.59 -12.47
N GLY A 154 10.11 -8.18 -11.24
CA GLY A 154 10.89 -8.63 -10.09
C GLY A 154 10.09 -8.60 -8.80
N ILE A 155 10.47 -9.47 -7.87
CA ILE A 155 9.97 -9.53 -6.50
C ILE A 155 11.16 -9.56 -5.57
N ASP A 156 11.21 -8.64 -4.61
CA ASP A 156 12.12 -8.65 -3.47
C ASP A 156 11.32 -8.90 -2.20
N SER A 157 11.75 -9.83 -1.37
CA SER A 157 11.05 -10.14 -0.12
C SER A 157 12.00 -10.13 1.07
N ASP A 158 11.46 -10.10 2.27
CA ASP A 158 12.24 -10.39 3.45
C ASP A 158 12.72 -11.85 3.47
N ASN A 159 13.49 -12.22 4.49
CA ASN A 159 14.01 -13.58 4.61
C ASN A 159 13.01 -14.57 5.26
N GLY A 160 11.72 -14.29 5.23
CA GLY A 160 10.68 -15.17 5.75
C GLY A 160 10.60 -16.49 4.95
N GLY A 161 10.47 -17.64 5.64
CA GLY A 161 10.34 -18.95 4.99
C GLY A 161 9.06 -19.09 4.15
N GLU A 162 8.07 -18.23 4.42
CA GLU A 162 6.85 -18.10 3.63
C GLU A 162 7.10 -17.61 2.22
N PHE A 163 8.12 -16.76 2.02
CA PHE A 163 8.54 -16.22 0.72
C PHE A 163 9.73 -16.98 0.15
N ILE A 164 10.73 -17.25 1.00
CA ILE A 164 12.00 -17.89 0.60
C ILE A 164 11.84 -19.42 0.59
N ASN A 165 11.23 -19.94 -0.48
CA ASN A 165 10.95 -21.36 -0.64
C ASN A 165 11.02 -21.81 -2.11
N ALA A 166 11.05 -23.13 -2.33
CA ALA A 166 11.20 -23.72 -3.66
C ALA A 166 10.02 -23.45 -4.60
N ILE A 167 8.81 -23.24 -4.06
CA ILE A 167 7.60 -22.95 -4.85
C ILE A 167 7.73 -21.58 -5.48
N MET A 168 8.05 -20.57 -4.67
CA MET A 168 8.23 -19.19 -5.14
C MET A 168 9.42 -19.07 -6.10
N LEU A 169 10.54 -19.80 -5.84
CA LEU A 169 11.68 -19.81 -6.73
C LEU A 169 11.33 -20.38 -8.12
N ARG A 170 10.62 -21.52 -8.16
CA ARG A 170 10.15 -22.13 -9.42
C ARG A 170 9.15 -21.22 -10.15
N TYR A 171 8.24 -20.61 -9.40
CA TYR A 171 7.27 -19.66 -9.95
C TYR A 171 7.97 -18.48 -10.63
N ALA A 172 8.95 -17.88 -9.97
CA ALA A 172 9.73 -16.79 -10.51
C ALA A 172 10.49 -17.19 -11.80
N GLN A 173 11.12 -18.37 -11.80
CA GLN A 173 11.80 -18.92 -12.98
C GLN A 173 10.82 -19.13 -14.15
N LEU A 174 9.67 -19.76 -13.90
CA LEU A 174 8.63 -20.04 -14.91
C LEU A 174 8.14 -18.77 -15.59
N HIS A 175 7.97 -17.69 -14.83
CA HIS A 175 7.42 -16.42 -15.33
C HIS A 175 8.50 -15.39 -15.70
N SER A 176 9.80 -15.76 -15.66
CA SER A 176 10.93 -14.85 -15.91
C SER A 176 10.86 -13.61 -15.01
N ILE A 177 10.59 -13.81 -13.71
CA ILE A 177 10.56 -12.81 -12.67
C ILE A 177 11.90 -12.85 -11.93
N THR A 178 12.58 -11.71 -11.80
CA THR A 178 13.77 -11.59 -10.96
C THR A 178 13.36 -11.73 -9.49
N PHE A 179 13.84 -12.80 -8.83
CA PHE A 179 13.51 -13.04 -7.44
C PHE A 179 14.73 -12.80 -6.56
N THR A 180 14.62 -11.82 -5.67
CA THR A 180 15.69 -11.40 -4.76
C THR A 180 15.20 -11.41 -3.31
N ARG A 181 16.12 -11.24 -2.39
CA ARG A 181 15.85 -11.10 -0.96
C ARG A 181 16.65 -9.97 -0.34
N THR A 182 16.13 -9.39 0.71
CA THR A 182 16.81 -8.37 1.49
C THR A 182 18.01 -8.93 2.26
N ARG A 183 18.99 -8.08 2.57
CA ARG A 183 20.12 -8.43 3.43
C ARG A 183 19.64 -8.68 4.86
N SER A 184 20.13 -9.75 5.48
CA SER A 184 19.79 -10.05 6.88
C SER A 184 20.22 -8.92 7.81
N GLY A 185 19.26 -8.39 8.61
CA GLY A 185 19.52 -7.33 9.59
C GLY A 185 19.64 -5.90 9.03
N LYS A 186 19.44 -5.69 7.73
CA LYS A 186 19.45 -4.35 7.10
C LYS A 186 18.03 -3.84 6.88
N LYS A 187 17.47 -3.18 7.89
CA LYS A 187 16.10 -2.62 7.87
C LYS A 187 15.80 -1.63 6.73
N ASN A 188 16.82 -1.10 6.07
CA ASN A 188 16.63 -0.12 4.99
C ASN A 188 16.41 -0.76 3.60
N ASP A 189 16.60 -2.07 3.47
CA ASP A 189 16.55 -2.75 2.17
C ASP A 189 15.11 -2.99 1.67
N ASN A 190 14.10 -2.92 2.57
CA ASN A 190 12.68 -3.15 2.26
C ASN A 190 11.81 -1.95 2.70
N CYS A 191 12.35 -0.74 2.55
CA CYS A 191 11.78 0.45 3.16
C CYS A 191 10.45 0.90 2.52
N TYR A 192 10.22 0.58 1.26
CA TYR A 192 8.98 0.98 0.57
C TYR A 192 7.79 0.18 1.07
N VAL A 193 7.89 -1.15 1.13
CA VAL A 193 6.81 -2.01 1.61
C VAL A 193 6.62 -1.94 3.12
N GLU A 194 7.69 -1.80 3.93
CA GLU A 194 7.57 -1.62 5.38
C GLU A 194 6.73 -0.37 5.73
N GLN A 195 6.99 0.75 5.02
CA GLN A 195 6.20 1.95 5.17
C GLN A 195 4.74 1.72 4.75
N LYS A 196 4.51 0.95 3.68
CA LYS A 196 3.17 0.62 3.18
C LYS A 196 2.42 -0.33 4.11
N ASN A 197 3.08 -1.33 4.68
CA ASN A 197 2.47 -2.22 5.67
C ASN A 197 1.82 -1.45 6.82
N TYR A 198 2.48 -0.41 7.33
CA TYR A 198 1.86 0.46 8.32
C TYR A 198 0.77 1.34 7.72
N THR A 199 1.07 2.09 6.65
CA THR A 199 0.18 3.12 6.12
C THR A 199 -1.00 2.56 5.33
N VAL A 200 -0.91 1.32 4.86
CA VAL A 200 -1.95 0.65 4.08
C VAL A 200 -2.61 -0.46 4.90
N LEU A 201 -1.88 -1.54 5.25
CA LEU A 201 -2.51 -2.67 5.93
C LEU A 201 -2.92 -2.32 7.37
N ARG A 202 -1.99 -1.85 8.21
CA ARG A 202 -2.29 -1.58 9.63
C ARG A 202 -3.26 -0.43 9.84
N THR A 203 -3.16 0.63 9.04
CA THR A 203 -4.07 1.77 9.15
C THR A 203 -5.52 1.43 8.78
N PHE A 204 -5.72 0.51 7.83
CA PHE A 204 -7.07 0.13 7.40
C PHE A 204 -7.63 -1.10 8.09
N VAL A 205 -6.78 -2.06 8.49
CA VAL A 205 -7.22 -3.32 9.11
C VAL A 205 -7.04 -3.32 10.63
N GLY A 206 -5.98 -2.68 11.14
CA GLY A 206 -5.65 -2.66 12.57
C GLY A 206 -4.70 -3.78 12.98
N TYR A 207 -4.75 -4.13 14.28
CA TYR A 207 -3.87 -5.10 14.92
C TYR A 207 -4.61 -6.31 15.48
N GLU A 208 -5.92 -6.34 15.33
CA GLU A 208 -6.79 -7.37 15.88
C GLU A 208 -6.49 -8.75 15.31
N ARG A 209 -7.01 -9.79 15.99
CA ARG A 209 -6.95 -11.15 15.51
C ARG A 209 -8.13 -11.44 14.58
N TYR A 210 -7.81 -12.00 13.41
CA TYR A 210 -8.79 -12.49 12.45
C TYR A 210 -8.47 -13.95 12.12
N ASP A 211 -9.34 -14.88 12.54
CA ASP A 211 -9.10 -16.32 12.49
C ASP A 211 -10.33 -17.13 12.02
N THR A 212 -11.23 -16.49 11.28
CA THR A 212 -12.37 -17.17 10.66
C THR A 212 -12.39 -16.99 9.14
N LYS A 213 -13.03 -17.92 8.43
CA LYS A 213 -13.20 -17.84 6.96
C LYS A 213 -14.07 -16.65 6.56
N GLU A 214 -15.04 -16.29 7.38
CA GLU A 214 -15.86 -15.08 7.17
C GLU A 214 -14.99 -13.81 7.23
N GLN A 215 -14.14 -13.69 8.23
CA GLN A 215 -13.20 -12.57 8.37
C GLN A 215 -12.25 -12.48 7.18
N LEU A 216 -11.73 -13.62 6.70
CA LEU A 216 -10.91 -13.67 5.49
C LEU A 216 -11.66 -13.12 4.27
N ALA A 217 -12.93 -13.51 4.09
CA ALA A 217 -13.74 -13.05 2.97
C ALA A 217 -13.98 -11.53 3.04
N ILE A 218 -14.37 -11.01 4.21
CA ILE A 218 -14.56 -9.58 4.42
C ILE A 218 -13.24 -8.81 4.19
N MET A 219 -12.12 -9.36 4.67
CA MET A 219 -10.81 -8.73 4.51
C MET A 219 -10.39 -8.66 3.04
N LYS A 220 -10.63 -9.69 2.24
CA LYS A 220 -10.36 -9.66 0.79
C LYS A 220 -11.14 -8.52 0.11
N GLU A 221 -12.41 -8.37 0.42
CA GLU A 221 -13.25 -7.28 -0.13
C GLU A 221 -12.72 -5.90 0.34
N LEU A 222 -12.36 -5.77 1.60
CA LEU A 222 -11.78 -4.56 2.16
C LEU A 222 -10.46 -4.18 1.46
N LEU A 223 -9.56 -5.14 1.26
CA LEU A 223 -8.25 -4.89 0.65
C LEU A 223 -8.37 -4.46 -0.81
N ILE A 224 -9.33 -4.98 -1.58
CA ILE A 224 -9.63 -4.50 -2.94
C ILE A 224 -10.01 -3.01 -2.91
N CYS A 225 -10.90 -2.61 -2.01
CA CYS A 225 -11.30 -1.20 -1.87
C CYS A 225 -10.13 -0.32 -1.43
N VAL A 226 -9.28 -0.81 -0.53
CA VAL A 226 -8.08 -0.10 -0.05
C VAL A 226 -7.06 0.04 -1.18
N GLU A 227 -6.83 -1.00 -1.98
CA GLU A 227 -5.93 -0.98 -3.14
C GLU A 227 -6.34 0.12 -4.14
N LEU A 228 -7.63 0.17 -4.53
CA LEU A 228 -8.17 1.21 -5.41
C LEU A 228 -8.01 2.61 -4.79
N PHE A 229 -8.35 2.75 -3.52
CA PHE A 229 -8.27 4.03 -2.81
C PHE A 229 -6.83 4.56 -2.73
N VAL A 230 -5.88 3.70 -2.38
CA VAL A 230 -4.46 4.09 -2.25
C VAL A 230 -3.88 4.42 -3.61
N ASN A 231 -4.10 3.57 -4.62
CA ASN A 231 -3.51 3.74 -5.94
C ASN A 231 -4.04 4.98 -6.68
N PHE A 232 -5.31 5.26 -6.57
CA PHE A 232 -5.93 6.36 -7.30
C PHE A 232 -5.95 7.68 -6.53
N PHE A 233 -6.05 7.66 -5.21
CA PHE A 233 -6.40 8.86 -4.45
C PHE A 233 -5.42 9.24 -3.33
N GLN A 234 -4.43 8.39 -3.00
CA GLN A 234 -3.44 8.74 -2.00
C GLN A 234 -2.11 9.16 -2.63
N ALA A 235 -1.84 10.46 -2.65
CA ALA A 235 -0.55 10.97 -3.08
C ALA A 235 0.55 10.65 -2.06
N SER A 236 1.75 10.36 -2.56
CA SER A 236 2.98 10.19 -1.77
C SER A 236 4.14 10.92 -2.43
N ALA A 237 5.08 11.41 -1.62
CA ALA A 237 6.31 12.01 -2.11
C ALA A 237 7.43 10.98 -2.05
N LYS A 238 8.18 10.79 -3.14
CA LYS A 238 9.37 9.92 -3.19
C LYS A 238 10.61 10.73 -2.83
N LEU A 239 11.56 10.08 -2.17
CA LEU A 239 12.88 10.64 -1.95
C LEU A 239 13.64 10.64 -3.28
N VAL A 240 14.01 11.83 -3.76
CA VAL A 240 14.76 11.99 -5.01
C VAL A 240 16.26 12.10 -4.72
N GLU A 241 16.62 12.80 -3.64
CA GLU A 241 18.00 13.09 -3.36
C GLU A 241 18.27 13.14 -1.84
N LYS A 242 19.43 12.65 -1.45
CA LYS A 242 19.88 12.62 -0.07
C LYS A 242 21.31 13.10 0.01
N HIS A 243 21.51 14.30 0.55
CA HIS A 243 22.83 14.86 0.82
C HIS A 243 23.23 14.65 2.28
N ARG A 244 24.44 14.18 2.49
CA ARG A 244 25.03 14.08 3.83
C ARG A 244 26.19 15.04 3.93
N ASN A 245 26.14 15.96 4.90
CA ASN A 245 27.22 16.86 5.25
C ASN A 245 27.55 16.66 6.74
N GLY A 246 28.57 15.88 7.02
CA GLY A 246 28.94 15.47 8.37
C GLY A 246 27.81 14.70 9.07
N ALA A 247 27.31 15.20 10.19
CA ALA A 247 26.20 14.62 10.95
C ALA A 247 24.81 14.99 10.37
N THR A 248 24.73 16.02 9.52
CA THR A 248 23.45 16.52 8.97
C THR A 248 23.09 15.78 7.68
N VAL A 249 21.83 15.34 7.60
CA VAL A 249 21.27 14.70 6.40
C VAL A 249 20.10 15.52 5.88
N THR A 250 20.26 16.08 4.66
CA THR A 250 19.17 16.77 3.94
C THR A 250 18.54 15.83 2.94
N LYS A 251 17.20 15.77 2.93
CA LYS A 251 16.41 14.91 2.06
C LYS A 251 15.52 15.76 1.16
N HIS A 252 15.67 15.61 -0.14
CA HIS A 252 14.82 16.23 -1.14
C HIS A 252 13.79 15.21 -1.66
N HIS A 253 12.52 15.60 -1.63
CA HIS A 253 11.42 14.77 -2.12
C HIS A 253 10.79 15.45 -3.32
N ASP A 254 10.27 14.65 -4.23
CA ASP A 254 9.49 15.11 -5.36
C ASP A 254 8.14 15.72 -4.93
N LYS A 255 7.42 16.26 -5.93
CA LYS A 255 6.03 16.69 -5.75
C LYS A 255 5.17 15.46 -5.48
N PRO A 256 4.32 15.46 -4.42
CA PRO A 256 3.45 14.33 -4.14
C PRO A 256 2.54 13.99 -5.32
N LEU A 257 2.56 12.73 -5.76
CA LEU A 257 1.74 12.15 -6.81
C LEU A 257 1.10 10.85 -6.31
N THR A 258 -0.06 10.49 -6.87
CA THR A 258 -0.64 9.16 -6.65
C THR A 258 0.13 8.09 -7.44
N PRO A 259 0.11 6.81 -7.01
CA PRO A 259 0.67 5.72 -7.81
C PRO A 259 0.12 5.68 -9.24
N TYR A 260 -1.17 5.91 -9.42
CA TYR A 260 -1.81 6.05 -10.74
C TYR A 260 -1.16 7.13 -11.59
N GLN A 261 -0.95 8.33 -11.04
CA GLN A 261 -0.32 9.44 -11.77
C GLN A 261 1.14 9.12 -12.15
N ARG A 262 1.87 8.42 -11.28
CA ARG A 262 3.23 7.97 -11.58
C ARG A 262 3.25 6.92 -12.68
N LEU A 263 2.35 5.94 -12.59
CA LEU A 263 2.25 4.89 -13.59
C LEU A 263 1.87 5.44 -14.97
N CYS A 264 0.93 6.38 -15.06
CA CYS A 264 0.60 7.05 -16.30
C CYS A 264 1.78 7.86 -16.90
N ARG A 265 2.64 8.43 -16.03
CA ARG A 265 3.81 9.22 -16.47
C ARG A 265 5.01 8.36 -16.84
N SER A 266 5.06 7.11 -16.42
CA SER A 266 6.21 6.21 -16.67
C SER A 266 6.36 5.82 -18.16
N GLY A 267 5.31 5.98 -18.96
CA GLY A 267 5.31 5.60 -20.37
C GLY A 267 5.32 4.09 -20.67
N ILE A 268 5.23 3.24 -19.61
CA ILE A 268 5.32 1.78 -19.76
C ILE A 268 4.01 1.14 -20.28
N LEU A 269 2.87 1.81 -20.05
CA LEU A 269 1.57 1.29 -20.43
C LEU A 269 1.35 1.40 -21.96
N SER A 270 0.87 0.31 -22.56
CA SER A 270 0.30 0.39 -23.91
C SER A 270 -0.95 1.29 -23.91
N LYS A 271 -1.37 1.74 -25.11
CA LYS A 271 -2.61 2.53 -25.25
C LYS A 271 -3.82 1.80 -24.66
N GLU A 272 -3.93 0.50 -24.91
CA GLU A 272 -5.03 -0.33 -24.40
C GLU A 272 -4.98 -0.46 -22.86
N GLN A 273 -3.79 -0.73 -22.30
CA GLN A 273 -3.60 -0.80 -20.85
C GLN A 273 -3.92 0.55 -20.18
N GLY A 274 -3.44 1.64 -20.75
CA GLY A 274 -3.72 2.99 -20.25
C GLY A 274 -5.20 3.34 -20.29
N GLN A 275 -5.91 2.94 -21.37
CA GLN A 275 -7.35 3.13 -21.49
C GLN A 275 -8.12 2.33 -20.43
N LYS A 276 -7.85 1.03 -20.28
CA LYS A 276 -8.48 0.18 -19.27
C LYS A 276 -8.26 0.73 -17.85
N LEU A 277 -7.05 1.16 -17.56
CA LEU A 277 -6.71 1.76 -16.28
C LEU A 277 -7.46 3.08 -16.05
N HIS A 278 -7.57 3.93 -17.09
CA HIS A 278 -8.32 5.17 -17.01
C HIS A 278 -9.82 4.95 -16.87
N GLU A 279 -10.39 3.97 -17.54
CA GLU A 279 -11.79 3.56 -17.37
C GLU A 279 -12.06 3.12 -15.94
N LEU A 280 -11.21 2.24 -15.38
CA LEU A 280 -11.32 1.84 -13.97
C LEU A 280 -11.24 3.05 -13.03
N TYR A 281 -10.29 3.97 -13.25
CA TYR A 281 -10.16 5.20 -12.47
C TYR A 281 -11.41 6.08 -12.57
N SER A 282 -11.98 6.24 -13.76
CA SER A 282 -13.14 7.12 -14.00
C SER A 282 -14.40 6.67 -13.26
N LEU A 283 -14.53 5.39 -12.98
CA LEU A 283 -15.63 4.80 -12.19
C LEU A 283 -15.47 5.04 -10.68
N GLN A 284 -14.29 5.49 -10.22
CA GLN A 284 -14.02 5.63 -8.80
C GLN A 284 -14.31 7.03 -8.28
N ASN A 285 -14.68 7.08 -6.99
CA ASN A 285 -14.78 8.32 -6.23
C ASN A 285 -14.14 8.12 -4.85
N PRO A 286 -13.27 9.03 -4.38
CA PRO A 286 -12.58 8.86 -3.11
C PRO A 286 -13.52 8.82 -1.91
N TYR A 287 -14.64 9.53 -1.94
CA TYR A 287 -15.61 9.55 -0.85
C TYR A 287 -16.41 8.26 -0.76
N THR A 288 -16.92 7.76 -1.87
CA THR A 288 -17.69 6.50 -1.90
C THR A 288 -16.82 5.31 -1.56
N LEU A 289 -15.59 5.25 -2.08
CA LEU A 289 -14.60 4.23 -1.67
C LEU A 289 -14.30 4.30 -0.17
N LYS A 290 -14.07 5.49 0.37
CA LYS A 290 -13.80 5.65 1.79
C LYS A 290 -14.97 5.20 2.65
N LYS A 291 -16.21 5.51 2.27
CA LYS A 291 -17.42 4.99 2.95
C LYS A 291 -17.49 3.46 2.90
N LYS A 292 -17.28 2.87 1.72
CA LYS A 292 -17.28 1.41 1.57
C LYS A 292 -16.21 0.75 2.45
N ILE A 293 -15.02 1.34 2.51
CA ILE A 293 -13.95 0.89 3.41
C ILE A 293 -14.41 0.93 4.87
N GLU A 294 -15.03 2.03 5.32
CA GLU A 294 -15.51 2.20 6.71
C GLU A 294 -16.64 1.20 7.05
N GLU A 295 -17.52 0.91 6.10
CA GLU A 295 -18.55 -0.11 6.24
C GLU A 295 -17.93 -1.52 6.42
N LEU A 296 -16.95 -1.87 5.57
CA LEU A 296 -16.25 -3.16 5.65
C LEU A 296 -15.40 -3.28 6.91
N GLN A 297 -14.75 -2.21 7.34
CA GLN A 297 -14.05 -2.15 8.63
C GLN A 297 -15.01 -2.38 9.80
N THR A 298 -16.20 -1.77 9.76
CA THR A 298 -17.22 -1.93 10.79
C THR A 298 -17.76 -3.37 10.79
N LYS A 299 -18.02 -3.93 9.60
CA LYS A 299 -18.43 -5.34 9.45
C LYS A 299 -17.36 -6.28 10.01
N LEU A 300 -16.09 -6.07 9.67
CA LEU A 300 -14.97 -6.87 10.13
C LEU A 300 -14.81 -6.81 11.66
N ARG A 301 -14.90 -5.63 12.27
CA ARG A 301 -14.82 -5.46 13.73
C ARG A 301 -15.95 -6.15 14.47
N ARG A 302 -17.17 -6.17 13.92
CA ARG A 302 -18.33 -6.86 14.54
C ARG A 302 -18.16 -8.38 14.61
N THR A 303 -17.29 -8.96 13.78
CA THR A 303 -16.96 -10.39 13.84
C THR A 303 -15.94 -10.75 14.91
N ILE A 304 -15.30 -9.76 15.52
CA ILE A 304 -14.35 -9.98 16.63
C ILE A 304 -15.18 -10.34 17.87
N LYS A 305 -15.02 -11.58 18.34
CA LYS A 305 -15.65 -12.00 19.61
C LYS A 305 -15.05 -11.17 20.73
N SER A 306 -15.91 -10.50 21.48
CA SER A 306 -15.48 -9.92 22.77
C SER A 306 -14.92 -11.06 23.62
N THR A 307 -13.62 -11.05 23.85
CA THR A 307 -13.02 -11.93 24.86
C THR A 307 -13.50 -11.37 26.20
N ILE A 308 -14.55 -11.98 26.76
CA ILE A 308 -15.01 -11.74 28.14
C ILE A 308 -14.10 -12.54 29.07
#